data_b11bc06af1d6b005b75bef2f3af7fd9c
#
_entry.id   b11bc06af1d6b005b75bef2f3af7fd9c
#
_cell.length_a   1.000
_cell.length_b   1.000
_cell.length_c   1.000
_cell.angle_alpha   90.00
_cell.angle_beta   90.00
_cell.angle_gamma   90.00
#
_symmetry.space_group_name_H-M   'P 1'
#
loop_
_entity.id
_entity.type
_entity.pdbx_description
1 polymer ?
#
loop_
_entity_poly.entity_id
_entity_poly.type
_entity_poly.pdbx_seq_one_letter_code
_entity_poly.pdbx_strand_id
1 'polypeptide(L)'
;MICPACGSEFPDEMPVCPYCQTHIPEHTPDVHAYDAYYCADTVSLRKNHWIDFFIGLLFVIALTVLAIFFQLQKPSLSTQIRRADAAELAEICTEYPAETADDAYTQTLLNAIADLQQTYLLHNDQESDVLANLQKLAATENILAREQACDAAAEMESNRLLQEMNRVRTQRQKRMLTESDTLTETVKLLADTYQESPDTYEAEAPKAVKESLGEQAEQAYQVMLVNCNSYTDAIAQYNEERKDVTVNFLTTQDYTQVGVSSIYDPVGKQFSFIVLLLP
;
A
#
# COMPACT_ATOMS: atom_id res chain seq x y z
N MET A 1 -46.28 -12.71 -53.92
CA MET A 1 -44.79 -12.48 -53.92
C MET A 1 -44.45 -11.10 -53.45
N ILE A 2 -43.19 -10.94 -52.99
CA ILE A 2 -42.67 -9.63 -52.57
C ILE A 2 -41.82 -9.06 -53.72
N CYS A 3 -42.04 -7.81 -54.05
CA CYS A 3 -41.27 -7.15 -55.11
C CYS A 3 -39.81 -6.93 -54.68
N PRO A 4 -38.82 -7.42 -55.42
CA PRO A 4 -37.40 -7.24 -55.04
C PRO A 4 -36.92 -5.81 -55.17
N ALA A 5 -37.64 -4.92 -55.89
CA ALA A 5 -37.24 -3.54 -56.10
C ALA A 5 -37.81 -2.60 -55.06
N CYS A 6 -39.05 -2.80 -54.56
CA CYS A 6 -39.73 -1.88 -53.66
C CYS A 6 -40.21 -2.54 -52.36
N GLY A 7 -40.11 -3.87 -52.19
CA GLY A 7 -40.50 -4.59 -51.01
C GLY A 7 -42.02 -4.75 -50.78
N SER A 8 -42.86 -4.29 -51.68
CA SER A 8 -44.32 -4.38 -51.54
C SER A 8 -44.85 -5.78 -51.86
N GLU A 9 -45.81 -6.25 -51.08
CA GLU A 9 -46.50 -7.56 -51.33
C GLU A 9 -47.61 -7.37 -52.35
N PHE A 10 -47.70 -8.29 -53.30
CA PHE A 10 -48.76 -8.34 -54.34
C PHE A 10 -49.02 -9.76 -54.81
N PRO A 11 -50.17 -10.07 -55.48
CA PRO A 11 -50.49 -11.45 -55.92
C PRO A 11 -49.46 -12.01 -56.90
N ASP A 12 -49.20 -13.32 -56.78
CA ASP A 12 -48.17 -14.03 -57.55
C ASP A 12 -48.44 -14.16 -59.06
N GLU A 13 -49.63 -13.75 -59.51
CA GLU A 13 -50.08 -13.87 -60.95
C GLU A 13 -49.71 -12.61 -61.77
N MET A 14 -49.12 -11.59 -61.21
CA MET A 14 -48.80 -10.34 -61.91
C MET A 14 -47.34 -10.32 -62.35
N PRO A 15 -47.06 -10.24 -63.67
CA PRO A 15 -45.69 -10.19 -64.17
C PRO A 15 -44.98 -8.84 -63.96
N VAL A 16 -45.70 -7.85 -63.42
CA VAL A 16 -45.20 -6.51 -63.16
C VAL A 16 -45.70 -6.05 -61.81
N CYS A 17 -44.83 -5.53 -60.99
CA CYS A 17 -45.21 -5.00 -59.71
C CYS A 17 -46.13 -3.76 -59.88
N PRO A 18 -47.35 -3.76 -59.27
CA PRO A 18 -48.30 -2.66 -59.48
C PRO A 18 -47.86 -1.38 -58.79
N TYR A 19 -46.89 -1.39 -57.88
CA TYR A 19 -46.45 -0.23 -57.13
C TYR A 19 -45.24 0.47 -57.76
N CYS A 20 -44.27 -0.26 -58.32
CA CYS A 20 -43.05 0.33 -58.89
C CYS A 20 -42.83 0.01 -60.37
N GLN A 21 -43.75 -0.71 -60.99
CA GLN A 21 -43.74 -1.10 -62.40
C GLN A 21 -42.51 -1.93 -62.86
N THR A 22 -41.79 -2.50 -61.92
CA THR A 22 -40.63 -3.35 -62.22
C THR A 22 -41.12 -4.67 -62.74
N HIS A 23 -40.62 -5.13 -63.91
CA HIS A 23 -40.86 -6.45 -64.45
C HIS A 23 -40.19 -7.49 -63.57
N ILE A 24 -40.95 -8.50 -63.16
CA ILE A 24 -40.47 -9.62 -62.39
C ILE A 24 -40.23 -10.73 -63.38
N PRO A 25 -38.99 -11.22 -63.52
CA PRO A 25 -38.72 -12.35 -64.41
C PRO A 25 -39.48 -13.57 -63.91
N GLU A 26 -40.13 -14.33 -64.81
CA GLU A 26 -40.72 -15.59 -64.46
C GLU A 26 -39.65 -16.53 -63.86
N HIS A 27 -39.70 -16.67 -62.54
CA HIS A 27 -38.86 -17.66 -61.89
C HIS A 27 -39.45 -19.03 -62.08
N THR A 28 -38.91 -19.79 -63.05
CA THR A 28 -38.92 -21.26 -62.93
C THR A 28 -37.98 -21.58 -61.78
N PRO A 29 -38.45 -22.16 -60.67
CA PRO A 29 -37.54 -22.53 -59.56
C PRO A 29 -36.68 -23.69 -60.06
N ASP A 30 -35.43 -23.36 -60.41
CA ASP A 30 -34.44 -24.41 -60.71
C ASP A 30 -33.95 -24.93 -59.34
N VAL A 31 -34.70 -25.95 -58.86
CA VAL A 31 -34.48 -26.54 -57.50
C VAL A 31 -33.07 -27.15 -57.41
N HIS A 32 -32.41 -27.39 -58.50
CA HIS A 32 -31.03 -27.88 -58.51
C HIS A 32 -29.94 -26.82 -58.31
N ALA A 33 -30.25 -25.60 -58.61
CA ALA A 33 -29.26 -24.51 -58.36
C ALA A 33 -29.08 -24.19 -56.86
N TYR A 34 -30.14 -24.37 -56.06
CA TYR A 34 -30.09 -24.14 -54.62
C TYR A 34 -29.24 -25.16 -53.87
N ASP A 35 -29.34 -26.43 -54.25
CA ASP A 35 -28.55 -27.51 -53.61
C ASP A 35 -27.05 -27.42 -53.96
N ALA A 36 -26.70 -26.94 -55.16
CA ALA A 36 -25.31 -26.80 -55.57
C ALA A 36 -24.62 -25.59 -54.82
N TYR A 37 -25.38 -24.54 -54.53
CA TYR A 37 -24.84 -23.39 -53.80
C TYR A 37 -24.61 -23.71 -52.33
N TYR A 38 -25.54 -24.42 -51.68
CA TYR A 38 -25.38 -24.83 -50.27
C TYR A 38 -24.30 -25.89 -50.09
N CYS A 39 -24.10 -26.78 -51.04
CA CYS A 39 -23.02 -27.78 -50.96
C CYS A 39 -21.63 -27.20 -51.21
N ALA A 40 -21.51 -26.13 -52.01
CA ALA A 40 -20.21 -25.50 -52.26
C ALA A 40 -19.72 -24.69 -51.06
N ASP A 41 -20.61 -23.96 -50.37
CA ASP A 41 -20.28 -23.18 -49.21
C ASP A 41 -19.95 -24.05 -47.98
N THR A 42 -20.64 -25.17 -47.76
CA THR A 42 -20.35 -26.07 -46.66
C THR A 42 -18.99 -26.78 -46.77
N VAL A 43 -18.54 -27.05 -47.98
CA VAL A 43 -17.23 -27.70 -48.23
C VAL A 43 -16.09 -26.65 -48.03
N SER A 44 -16.29 -25.40 -48.41
CA SER A 44 -15.31 -24.32 -48.18
C SER A 44 -15.21 -23.92 -46.71
N LEU A 45 -16.33 -23.84 -46.00
CA LEU A 45 -16.39 -23.59 -44.57
C LEU A 45 -15.68 -24.67 -43.75
N ARG A 46 -15.83 -25.95 -44.14
CA ARG A 46 -15.18 -27.05 -43.42
C ARG A 46 -13.67 -27.10 -43.64
N LYS A 47 -13.18 -26.61 -44.76
CA LYS A 47 -11.75 -26.56 -45.08
C LYS A 47 -11.07 -25.36 -44.37
N ASN A 48 -11.77 -24.26 -44.27
CA ASN A 48 -11.27 -23.06 -43.56
C ASN A 48 -11.27 -23.24 -42.03
N HIS A 49 -12.25 -23.98 -41.48
CA HIS A 49 -12.31 -24.23 -40.04
C HIS A 49 -11.08 -24.99 -39.51
N TRP A 50 -10.52 -25.91 -40.28
CA TRP A 50 -9.30 -26.62 -39.91
C TRP A 50 -8.07 -25.67 -39.95
N ILE A 51 -8.01 -24.81 -40.93
CA ILE A 51 -6.95 -23.79 -41.05
C ILE A 51 -7.03 -22.82 -39.91
N ASP A 52 -8.23 -22.30 -39.62
CA ASP A 52 -8.45 -21.37 -38.50
C ASP A 52 -8.14 -22.02 -37.14
N PHE A 53 -8.50 -23.30 -36.97
CA PHE A 53 -8.13 -24.08 -35.79
C PHE A 53 -6.60 -24.25 -35.65
N PHE A 54 -5.89 -24.56 -36.74
CA PHE A 54 -4.43 -24.68 -36.70
C PHE A 54 -3.74 -23.33 -36.49
N ILE A 55 -4.24 -22.25 -37.06
CA ILE A 55 -3.74 -20.88 -36.83
C ILE A 55 -3.97 -20.51 -35.37
N GLY A 56 -5.16 -20.77 -34.82
CA GLY A 56 -5.46 -20.51 -33.39
C GLY A 56 -4.56 -21.33 -32.47
N LEU A 57 -4.34 -22.62 -32.78
CA LEU A 57 -3.45 -23.48 -32.00
C LEU A 57 -1.99 -22.99 -32.03
N LEU A 58 -1.48 -22.60 -33.21
CA LEU A 58 -0.14 -22.04 -33.36
C LEU A 58 0.02 -20.72 -32.58
N PHE A 59 -1.01 -19.88 -32.57
CA PHE A 59 -1.02 -18.64 -31.83
C PHE A 59 -0.95 -18.89 -30.31
N VAL A 60 -1.74 -19.85 -29.79
CA VAL A 60 -1.69 -20.26 -28.40
C VAL A 60 -0.32 -20.84 -28.03
N ILE A 61 0.26 -21.68 -28.88
CA ILE A 61 1.61 -22.23 -28.68
C ILE A 61 2.64 -21.10 -28.68
N ALA A 62 2.56 -20.15 -29.60
CA ALA A 62 3.47 -19.00 -29.67
C ALA A 62 3.36 -18.13 -28.42
N LEU A 63 2.15 -17.87 -27.93
CA LEU A 63 1.95 -17.11 -26.69
C LEU A 63 2.48 -17.85 -25.45
N THR A 64 2.28 -19.18 -25.38
CA THR A 64 2.82 -19.97 -24.26
C THR A 64 4.35 -20.03 -24.30
N VAL A 65 4.95 -20.20 -25.47
CA VAL A 65 6.42 -20.16 -25.63
C VAL A 65 6.95 -18.78 -25.27
N LEU A 66 6.28 -17.72 -25.70
CA LEU A 66 6.66 -16.33 -25.35
C LEU A 66 6.56 -16.09 -23.84
N ALA A 67 5.49 -16.55 -23.20
CA ALA A 67 5.31 -16.44 -21.75
C ALA A 67 6.41 -17.20 -20.99
N ILE A 68 6.74 -18.43 -21.41
CA ILE A 68 7.83 -19.23 -20.85
C ILE A 68 9.17 -18.50 -21.05
N PHE A 69 9.42 -17.96 -22.23
CA PHE A 69 10.64 -17.21 -22.54
C PHE A 69 10.80 -15.99 -21.65
N PHE A 70 9.74 -15.21 -21.40
CA PHE A 70 9.75 -14.08 -20.47
C PHE A 70 9.96 -14.52 -19.02
N GLN A 71 9.39 -15.65 -18.61
CA GLN A 71 9.62 -16.22 -17.28
C GLN A 71 11.08 -16.66 -17.09
N LEU A 72 11.70 -17.27 -18.10
CA LEU A 72 13.10 -17.71 -18.07
C LEU A 72 14.09 -16.54 -18.12
N GLN A 73 13.69 -15.37 -18.64
CA GLN A 73 14.53 -14.16 -18.65
C GLN A 73 14.45 -13.33 -17.37
N LYS A 74 13.50 -13.62 -16.46
CA LYS A 74 13.47 -12.93 -15.17
C LYS A 74 14.74 -13.26 -14.40
N PRO A 75 15.48 -12.26 -13.90
CA PRO A 75 16.63 -12.50 -13.05
C PRO A 75 16.20 -13.32 -11.82
N SER A 76 17.09 -14.17 -11.33
CA SER A 76 16.79 -14.91 -10.08
C SER A 76 16.51 -13.94 -8.94
N LEU A 77 15.66 -14.35 -7.98
CA LEU A 77 15.30 -13.51 -6.84
C LEU A 77 16.53 -12.97 -6.11
N SER A 78 17.56 -13.78 -5.94
CA SER A 78 18.84 -13.35 -5.36
C SER A 78 19.56 -12.24 -6.16
N THR A 79 19.38 -12.23 -7.48
CA THR A 79 19.94 -11.16 -8.32
C THR A 79 19.10 -9.89 -8.24
N GLN A 80 17.78 -10.03 -8.12
CA GLN A 80 16.88 -8.90 -7.91
C GLN A 80 17.19 -8.21 -6.58
N ILE A 81 17.25 -8.97 -5.48
CA ILE A 81 17.58 -8.47 -4.14
C ILE A 81 18.91 -7.70 -4.11
N ARG A 82 19.95 -8.23 -4.79
CA ARG A 82 21.27 -7.57 -4.81
C ARG A 82 21.30 -6.26 -5.60
N ARG A 83 20.36 -6.01 -6.47
CA ARG A 83 20.32 -4.83 -7.36
C ARG A 83 19.22 -3.85 -6.98
N ALA A 84 18.30 -4.28 -6.13
CA ALA A 84 17.17 -3.47 -5.69
C ALA A 84 17.65 -2.26 -4.88
N ASP A 85 17.03 -1.13 -5.10
CA ASP A 85 17.09 -0.03 -4.16
C ASP A 85 16.21 -0.30 -2.92
N ALA A 86 16.18 0.62 -1.97
CA ALA A 86 15.44 0.44 -0.73
C ALA A 86 13.93 0.25 -0.95
N ALA A 87 13.34 0.94 -1.93
CA ALA A 87 11.92 0.85 -2.23
C ALA A 87 11.58 -0.47 -2.94
N GLU A 88 12.37 -0.87 -3.93
CA GLU A 88 12.24 -2.16 -4.63
C GLU A 88 12.45 -3.33 -3.66
N LEU A 89 13.42 -3.22 -2.74
CA LEU A 89 13.68 -4.24 -1.72
C LEU A 89 12.50 -4.38 -0.76
N ALA A 90 11.88 -3.28 -0.35
CA ALA A 90 10.69 -3.31 0.50
C ALA A 90 9.50 -4.01 -0.18
N GLU A 91 9.36 -3.87 -1.50
CA GLU A 91 8.34 -4.60 -2.26
C GLU A 91 8.66 -6.09 -2.37
N ILE A 92 9.93 -6.44 -2.64
CA ILE A 92 10.39 -7.83 -2.68
C ILE A 92 10.15 -8.52 -1.33
N CYS A 93 10.43 -7.85 -0.20
CA CYS A 93 10.16 -8.39 1.13
C CYS A 93 8.67 -8.68 1.37
N THR A 94 7.78 -7.85 0.82
CA THR A 94 6.33 -8.07 0.92
C THR A 94 5.87 -9.25 0.04
N GLU A 95 6.46 -9.40 -1.15
CA GLU A 95 6.09 -10.45 -2.10
C GLU A 95 6.70 -11.82 -1.73
N TYR A 96 7.94 -11.82 -1.21
CA TYR A 96 8.72 -13.03 -0.90
C TYR A 96 9.34 -12.98 0.51
N PRO A 97 8.53 -12.94 1.57
CA PRO A 97 9.05 -12.75 2.93
C PRO A 97 9.94 -13.92 3.39
N ALA A 98 9.65 -15.16 3.00
CA ALA A 98 10.41 -16.33 3.40
C ALA A 98 11.82 -16.34 2.80
N GLU A 99 11.97 -15.92 1.54
CA GLU A 99 13.26 -15.81 0.86
C GLU A 99 14.11 -14.66 1.41
N THR A 100 13.47 -13.59 1.88
CA THR A 100 14.16 -12.44 2.49
C THR A 100 14.48 -12.65 3.97
N ALA A 101 13.99 -13.71 4.59
CA ALA A 101 14.35 -14.10 5.95
C ALA A 101 15.75 -14.73 6.04
N ASP A 102 16.38 -15.09 4.92
CA ASP A 102 17.72 -15.69 4.88
C ASP A 102 18.78 -14.70 5.41
N ASP A 103 19.66 -15.20 6.30
CA ASP A 103 20.76 -14.44 6.90
C ASP A 103 21.71 -13.82 5.84
N ALA A 104 21.84 -14.43 4.67
CA ALA A 104 22.65 -13.91 3.57
C ALA A 104 22.22 -12.52 3.07
N TYR A 105 20.98 -12.15 3.30
CA TYR A 105 20.41 -10.85 2.88
C TYR A 105 20.27 -9.85 4.02
N THR A 106 20.51 -10.24 5.26
CA THR A 106 20.37 -9.37 6.44
C THR A 106 21.07 -8.04 6.26
N GLN A 107 22.34 -8.06 5.81
CA GLN A 107 23.11 -6.82 5.61
C GLN A 107 22.52 -5.92 4.51
N THR A 108 21.94 -6.51 3.47
CA THR A 108 21.28 -5.75 2.39
C THR A 108 20.01 -5.06 2.92
N LEU A 109 19.24 -5.75 3.74
CA LEU A 109 18.05 -5.19 4.38
C LEU A 109 18.41 -4.05 5.35
N LEU A 110 19.44 -4.25 6.19
CA LEU A 110 19.91 -3.22 7.12
C LEU A 110 20.44 -1.97 6.39
N ASN A 111 21.16 -2.15 5.29
CA ASN A 111 21.63 -1.02 4.47
C ASN A 111 20.44 -0.27 3.83
N ALA A 112 19.40 -0.98 3.35
CA ALA A 112 18.22 -0.34 2.79
C ALA A 112 17.46 0.49 3.85
N ILE A 113 17.38 0.00 5.09
CA ILE A 113 16.76 0.75 6.20
C ILE A 113 17.58 2.01 6.49
N ALA A 114 18.91 1.90 6.54
CA ALA A 114 19.79 3.05 6.75
C ALA A 114 19.67 4.09 5.62
N ASP A 115 19.56 3.66 4.37
CA ASP A 115 19.35 4.54 3.22
C ASP A 115 18.00 5.27 3.30
N LEU A 116 16.93 4.59 3.76
CA LEU A 116 15.63 5.22 4.00
C LEU A 116 15.68 6.24 5.12
N GLN A 117 16.37 5.94 6.24
CA GLN A 117 16.57 6.90 7.33
C GLN A 117 17.34 8.14 6.84
N GLN A 118 18.40 7.95 6.06
CA GLN A 118 19.14 9.06 5.48
C GLN A 118 18.29 9.89 4.51
N THR A 119 17.47 9.24 3.69
CA THR A 119 16.55 9.91 2.77
C THR A 119 15.54 10.75 3.53
N TYR A 120 14.98 10.24 4.61
CA TYR A 120 14.08 10.99 5.49
C TYR A 120 14.75 12.27 6.06
N LEU A 121 15.99 12.18 6.50
CA LEU A 121 16.71 13.33 7.04
C LEU A 121 17.01 14.40 5.99
N LEU A 122 17.21 14.02 4.73
CA LEU A 122 17.62 14.92 3.64
C LEU A 122 16.44 15.47 2.82
N HIS A 123 15.34 14.71 2.69
CA HIS A 123 14.25 14.98 1.77
C HIS A 123 12.88 14.88 2.46
N ASN A 124 12.45 15.99 3.00
CA ASN A 124 11.19 16.10 3.75
C ASN A 124 9.93 15.88 2.89
N ASP A 125 10.04 16.00 1.59
CA ASP A 125 8.94 15.82 0.60
C ASP A 125 8.67 14.33 0.27
N GLN A 126 9.61 13.43 0.59
CA GLN A 126 9.50 11.98 0.34
C GLN A 126 9.10 11.18 1.58
N GLU A 127 8.72 11.84 2.64
CA GLU A 127 8.49 11.25 3.96
C GLU A 127 7.44 10.14 3.97
N SER A 128 6.30 10.34 3.30
CA SER A 128 5.24 9.33 3.24
C SER A 128 5.72 8.04 2.57
N ASP A 129 6.57 8.16 1.56
CA ASP A 129 7.11 7.01 0.82
C ASP A 129 8.18 6.30 1.63
N VAL A 130 9.03 7.04 2.34
CA VAL A 130 10.03 6.49 3.27
C VAL A 130 9.33 5.69 4.38
N LEU A 131 8.33 6.28 5.04
CA LEU A 131 7.58 5.58 6.08
C LEU A 131 6.90 4.32 5.56
N ALA A 132 6.23 4.40 4.40
CA ALA A 132 5.57 3.25 3.79
C ALA A 132 6.56 2.11 3.48
N ASN A 133 7.78 2.43 3.03
CA ASN A 133 8.82 1.45 2.75
C ASN A 133 9.42 0.86 4.04
N LEU A 134 9.62 1.66 5.08
CA LEU A 134 10.01 1.14 6.41
C LEU A 134 8.96 0.19 6.97
N GLN A 135 7.68 0.51 6.86
CA GLN A 135 6.59 -0.36 7.30
C GLN A 135 6.54 -1.69 6.53
N LYS A 136 6.85 -1.68 5.22
CA LYS A 136 6.98 -2.91 4.43
C LYS A 136 8.19 -3.75 4.90
N LEU A 137 9.33 -3.12 5.15
CA LEU A 137 10.53 -3.81 5.67
C LEU A 137 10.30 -4.35 7.09
N ALA A 138 9.52 -3.66 7.92
CA ALA A 138 9.10 -4.13 9.24
C ALA A 138 8.22 -5.39 9.19
N ALA A 139 7.63 -5.72 8.04
CA ALA A 139 6.87 -6.94 7.84
C ALA A 139 7.72 -8.15 7.37
N THR A 140 9.05 -7.99 7.21
CA THR A 140 9.96 -9.09 6.84
C THR A 140 10.01 -10.16 7.95
N GLU A 141 10.30 -11.41 7.57
CA GLU A 141 10.56 -12.50 8.53
C GLU A 141 11.97 -12.47 9.12
N ASN A 142 12.88 -11.66 8.57
CA ASN A 142 14.20 -11.43 9.14
C ASN A 142 14.10 -10.60 10.42
N ILE A 143 14.39 -11.21 11.57
CA ILE A 143 14.17 -10.61 12.90
C ILE A 143 14.95 -9.29 13.05
N LEU A 144 16.24 -9.27 12.71
CA LEU A 144 17.08 -8.08 12.88
C LEU A 144 16.62 -6.93 11.99
N ALA A 145 16.32 -7.21 10.72
CA ALA A 145 15.82 -6.19 9.81
C ALA A 145 14.44 -5.68 10.21
N ARG A 146 13.56 -6.56 10.70
CA ARG A 146 12.25 -6.17 11.21
C ARG A 146 12.35 -5.26 12.41
N GLU A 147 13.15 -5.60 13.41
CA GLU A 147 13.38 -4.78 14.60
C GLU A 147 13.93 -3.40 14.19
N GLN A 148 14.98 -3.37 13.39
CA GLN A 148 15.57 -2.12 12.92
C GLN A 148 14.60 -1.26 12.10
N ALA A 149 13.74 -1.87 11.29
CA ALA A 149 12.73 -1.14 10.51
C ALA A 149 11.59 -0.62 11.39
N CYS A 150 11.18 -1.38 12.41
CA CYS A 150 10.21 -0.92 13.42
C CYS A 150 10.77 0.29 14.17
N ASP A 151 12.01 0.22 14.64
CA ASP A 151 12.67 1.31 15.37
C ASP A 151 12.80 2.56 14.49
N ALA A 152 13.21 2.40 13.22
CA ALA A 152 13.33 3.50 12.28
C ALA A 152 11.97 4.18 12.00
N ALA A 153 10.91 3.39 11.80
CA ALA A 153 9.56 3.91 11.60
C ALA A 153 9.04 4.63 12.86
N ALA A 154 9.30 4.06 14.04
CA ALA A 154 8.94 4.66 15.32
C ALA A 154 9.67 5.98 15.55
N GLU A 155 10.99 6.02 15.36
CA GLU A 155 11.79 7.24 15.49
C GLU A 155 11.28 8.37 14.57
N MET A 156 10.98 8.01 13.32
CA MET A 156 10.45 8.95 12.34
C MET A 156 9.12 9.57 12.79
N GLU A 157 8.18 8.78 13.27
CA GLU A 157 6.87 9.24 13.76
C GLU A 157 6.99 10.02 15.08
N SER A 158 7.94 9.66 15.97
CA SER A 158 8.24 10.43 17.18
C SER A 158 8.71 11.85 16.86
N ASN A 159 9.65 11.97 15.92
CA ASN A 159 10.16 13.24 15.46
C ASN A 159 9.06 14.11 14.84
N ARG A 160 8.15 13.50 14.10
CA ARG A 160 6.98 14.17 13.51
C ARG A 160 5.99 14.63 14.55
N LEU A 161 5.72 13.80 15.54
CA LEU A 161 4.85 14.19 16.64
C LEU A 161 5.39 15.43 17.34
N LEU A 162 6.68 15.47 17.66
CA LEU A 162 7.32 16.62 18.30
C LEU A 162 7.26 17.88 17.43
N GLN A 163 7.55 17.76 16.14
CA GLN A 163 7.45 18.87 15.20
C GLN A 163 6.01 19.43 15.14
N GLU A 164 5.02 18.56 15.07
CA GLU A 164 3.62 18.95 15.01
C GLU A 164 3.15 19.57 16.34
N MET A 165 3.54 19.01 17.48
CA MET A 165 3.30 19.61 18.79
C MET A 165 3.85 21.04 18.84
N ASN A 166 5.09 21.26 18.41
CA ASN A 166 5.72 22.57 18.37
C ASN A 166 5.06 23.52 17.36
N ARG A 167 4.59 23.00 16.23
CA ARG A 167 3.81 23.78 15.25
C ARG A 167 2.50 24.28 15.86
N VAL A 168 1.74 23.41 16.53
CA VAL A 168 0.48 23.78 17.20
C VAL A 168 0.72 24.79 18.32
N ARG A 169 1.75 24.59 19.15
CA ARG A 169 2.12 25.51 20.24
C ARG A 169 2.47 26.89 19.69
N THR A 170 3.28 26.94 18.64
CA THR A 170 3.67 28.21 18.00
C THR A 170 2.43 28.95 17.45
N GLN A 171 1.52 28.26 16.81
CA GLN A 171 0.26 28.84 16.34
C GLN A 171 -0.60 29.41 17.50
N ARG A 172 -0.48 28.81 18.68
CA ARG A 172 -1.16 29.26 19.91
C ARG A 172 -0.33 30.24 20.74
N GLN A 173 0.77 30.78 20.18
CA GLN A 173 1.69 31.70 20.83
C GLN A 173 2.28 31.15 22.14
N LYS A 174 2.47 29.84 22.20
CA LYS A 174 3.14 29.13 23.30
C LYS A 174 4.62 28.93 22.99
N ARG A 175 5.42 28.81 24.03
CA ARG A 175 6.84 28.46 23.89
C ARG A 175 6.98 27.07 23.29
N MET A 176 7.92 26.90 22.38
CA MET A 176 8.26 25.60 21.83
C MET A 176 8.85 24.70 22.93
N LEU A 177 8.57 23.41 22.81
CA LEU A 177 9.18 22.39 23.65
C LEU A 177 10.59 22.09 23.14
N THR A 178 11.51 21.93 24.07
CA THR A 178 12.90 21.53 23.79
C THR A 178 13.10 20.08 24.24
N GLU A 179 13.66 19.26 23.41
CA GLU A 179 14.02 17.89 23.79
C GLU A 179 15.02 17.92 24.96
N SER A 180 14.82 17.01 25.88
CA SER A 180 15.73 16.76 27.01
C SER A 180 16.23 15.32 26.92
N ASP A 181 17.55 15.15 26.93
CA ASP A 181 18.18 13.81 26.86
C ASP A 181 17.63 12.90 27.96
N THR A 182 17.50 13.40 29.18
CA THR A 182 16.95 12.62 30.30
C THR A 182 15.52 12.18 30.07
N LEU A 183 14.67 13.07 29.52
CA LEU A 183 13.30 12.71 29.21
C LEU A 183 13.23 11.72 28.04
N THR A 184 14.09 11.90 27.04
CA THR A 184 14.17 11.00 25.88
C THR A 184 14.62 9.59 26.31
N GLU A 185 15.61 9.47 27.17
CA GLU A 185 16.01 8.19 27.74
C GLU A 185 14.88 7.57 28.58
N THR A 186 14.19 8.38 29.38
CA THR A 186 13.07 7.90 30.20
C THR A 186 11.92 7.37 29.33
N VAL A 187 11.52 8.08 28.27
CA VAL A 187 10.42 7.61 27.41
C VAL A 187 10.82 6.38 26.60
N LYS A 188 12.08 6.21 26.24
CA LYS A 188 12.59 4.95 25.64
C LYS A 188 12.46 3.79 26.60
N LEU A 189 12.87 3.95 27.85
CA LEU A 189 12.68 2.95 28.89
C LEU A 189 11.19 2.58 29.09
N LEU A 190 10.33 3.58 29.06
CA LEU A 190 8.88 3.37 29.13
C LEU A 190 8.35 2.62 27.92
N ALA A 191 8.89 2.89 26.72
CA ALA A 191 8.53 2.18 25.51
C ALA A 191 8.93 0.70 25.59
N ASP A 192 10.15 0.41 26.04
CA ASP A 192 10.63 -0.97 26.24
C ASP A 192 9.75 -1.69 27.27
N THR A 193 9.43 -1.05 28.39
CA THR A 193 8.55 -1.60 29.44
C THR A 193 7.15 -1.92 28.87
N TYR A 194 6.61 -1.07 28.03
CA TYR A 194 5.32 -1.31 27.37
C TYR A 194 5.37 -2.46 26.37
N GLN A 195 6.44 -2.56 25.59
CA GLN A 195 6.62 -3.67 24.64
C GLN A 195 6.76 -5.03 25.35
N GLU A 196 7.50 -5.05 26.46
CA GLU A 196 7.69 -6.28 27.24
C GLU A 196 6.42 -6.73 27.96
N SER A 197 5.68 -5.79 28.53
CA SER A 197 4.54 -6.12 29.41
C SER A 197 3.46 -5.02 29.37
N PRO A 198 2.63 -4.96 28.33
CA PRO A 198 1.58 -3.95 28.19
C PRO A 198 0.60 -3.95 29.38
N ASP A 199 0.27 -5.14 29.89
CA ASP A 199 -0.71 -5.31 30.99
C ASP A 199 -0.24 -4.75 32.32
N THR A 200 1.07 -4.70 32.57
CA THR A 200 1.65 -4.17 33.83
C THR A 200 2.15 -2.74 33.70
N TYR A 201 2.14 -2.18 32.50
CA TYR A 201 2.70 -0.86 32.21
C TYR A 201 2.15 0.25 33.11
N GLU A 202 0.83 0.30 33.34
CA GLU A 202 0.23 1.33 34.20
C GLU A 202 0.75 1.33 35.63
N ALA A 203 1.16 0.15 36.13
CA ALA A 203 1.71 0.01 37.48
C ALA A 203 3.21 0.27 37.54
N GLU A 204 3.94 0.05 36.45
CA GLU A 204 5.40 0.12 36.39
C GLU A 204 5.91 1.48 35.89
N ALA A 205 5.19 2.10 34.97
CA ALA A 205 5.58 3.38 34.37
C ALA A 205 5.82 4.50 35.41
N PRO A 206 4.96 4.71 36.45
CA PRO A 206 5.23 5.73 37.46
C PRO A 206 6.49 5.46 38.28
N LYS A 207 6.87 4.21 38.48
CA LYS A 207 8.09 3.81 39.19
C LYS A 207 9.32 4.13 38.33
N ALA A 208 9.29 3.76 37.06
CA ALA A 208 10.36 4.03 36.11
C ALA A 208 10.60 5.55 35.96
N VAL A 209 9.53 6.35 35.85
CA VAL A 209 9.61 7.80 35.82
C VAL A 209 10.25 8.36 37.09
N LYS A 210 9.85 7.83 38.25
CA LYS A 210 10.40 8.26 39.54
C LYS A 210 11.88 7.88 39.69
N GLU A 211 12.28 6.72 39.25
CA GLU A 211 13.66 6.27 39.25
C GLU A 211 14.55 7.11 38.33
N SER A 212 14.05 7.49 37.16
CA SER A 212 14.81 8.28 36.18
C SER A 212 14.89 9.76 36.53
N LEU A 213 13.80 10.36 37.01
CA LEU A 213 13.69 11.81 37.20
C LEU A 213 13.82 12.26 38.67
N GLY A 214 13.79 11.31 39.63
CA GLY A 214 13.88 11.64 41.06
C GLY A 214 12.76 12.59 41.51
N GLU A 215 13.12 13.73 42.10
CA GLU A 215 12.16 14.72 42.59
C GLU A 215 11.37 15.42 41.45
N GLN A 216 11.92 15.48 40.24
CA GLN A 216 11.23 16.07 39.09
C GLN A 216 10.04 15.22 38.60
N ALA A 217 10.00 13.97 38.99
CA ALA A 217 8.90 13.06 38.60
C ALA A 217 7.51 13.55 39.05
N GLU A 218 7.44 14.30 40.20
CA GLU A 218 6.18 14.88 40.68
C GLU A 218 5.65 16.01 39.78
N GLN A 219 6.52 16.65 39.00
CA GLN A 219 6.17 17.70 38.05
C GLN A 219 6.00 17.19 36.63
N ALA A 220 6.38 15.93 36.40
CA ALA A 220 6.31 15.31 35.08
C ALA A 220 4.86 15.02 34.67
N TYR A 221 4.53 15.35 33.43
CA TYR A 221 3.26 15.01 32.85
C TYR A 221 3.46 13.97 31.76
N GLN A 222 2.89 12.80 31.97
CA GLN A 222 2.97 11.68 31.04
C GLN A 222 1.69 11.55 30.24
N VAL A 223 1.83 11.33 28.95
CA VAL A 223 0.74 11.01 28.03
C VAL A 223 1.11 9.74 27.26
N MET A 224 0.18 8.83 27.16
CA MET A 224 0.28 7.66 26.31
C MET A 224 -0.90 7.64 25.34
N LEU A 225 -0.61 7.50 24.04
CA LEU A 225 -1.58 7.44 22.96
C LEU A 225 -1.35 6.11 22.22
N VAL A 226 -2.35 5.27 22.17
CA VAL A 226 -2.24 3.91 21.64
C VAL A 226 -3.08 3.72 20.40
N ASN A 227 -2.71 2.74 19.57
CA ASN A 227 -3.45 2.37 18.37
C ASN A 227 -3.64 3.52 17.36
N CYS A 228 -2.63 4.38 17.24
CA CYS A 228 -2.63 5.49 16.29
C CYS A 228 -2.09 5.02 14.93
N ASN A 229 -2.69 5.49 13.84
CA ASN A 229 -2.18 5.17 12.50
C ASN A 229 -0.98 6.05 12.11
N SER A 230 -0.84 7.22 12.75
CA SER A 230 0.23 8.20 12.53
C SER A 230 0.31 9.21 13.67
N TYR A 231 1.34 10.07 13.65
CA TYR A 231 1.44 11.21 14.57
C TYR A 231 0.24 12.16 14.48
N THR A 232 -0.38 12.33 13.31
CA THR A 232 -1.57 13.19 13.16
C THR A 232 -2.78 12.59 13.86
N ASP A 233 -2.92 11.27 13.82
CA ASP A 233 -3.96 10.56 14.53
C ASP A 233 -3.76 10.67 16.06
N ALA A 234 -2.51 10.55 16.51
CA ALA A 234 -2.15 10.76 17.91
C ALA A 234 -2.54 12.16 18.42
N ILE A 235 -2.27 13.21 17.65
CA ILE A 235 -2.70 14.58 17.99
C ILE A 235 -4.21 14.71 18.02
N ALA A 236 -4.91 14.09 17.06
CA ALA A 236 -6.36 14.11 17.01
C ALA A 236 -6.98 13.40 18.22
N GLN A 237 -6.48 12.20 18.56
CA GLN A 237 -6.87 11.45 19.75
C GLN A 237 -6.64 12.26 21.03
N TYR A 238 -5.48 12.85 21.21
CA TYR A 238 -5.17 13.68 22.35
C TYR A 238 -6.13 14.87 22.49
N ASN A 239 -6.42 15.55 21.38
CA ASN A 239 -7.32 16.69 21.38
C ASN A 239 -8.77 16.28 21.73
N GLU A 240 -9.23 15.14 21.25
CA GLU A 240 -10.58 14.64 21.53
C GLU A 240 -10.72 14.23 23.00
N GLU A 241 -9.75 13.50 23.54
CA GLU A 241 -9.71 13.10 24.97
C GLU A 241 -9.63 14.31 25.92
N ARG A 242 -9.02 15.42 25.48
CA ARG A 242 -8.80 16.63 26.28
C ARG A 242 -9.72 17.80 25.93
N LYS A 243 -10.78 17.54 25.19
CA LYS A 243 -11.73 18.56 24.73
C LYS A 243 -12.37 19.34 25.88
N ASP A 244 -12.67 18.65 26.98
CA ASP A 244 -13.34 19.19 28.15
C ASP A 244 -12.38 19.43 29.35
N VAL A 245 -11.07 19.23 29.15
CA VAL A 245 -10.06 19.35 30.21
C VAL A 245 -9.29 20.64 30.06
N THR A 246 -9.15 21.37 31.16
CA THR A 246 -8.42 22.64 31.20
C THR A 246 -6.90 22.49 31.00
N VAL A 247 -6.37 21.28 31.26
CA VAL A 247 -4.93 21.00 31.15
C VAL A 247 -4.68 20.35 29.77
N ASN A 248 -4.20 21.15 28.84
CA ASN A 248 -3.79 20.70 27.52
C ASN A 248 -2.40 21.29 27.20
N PHE A 249 -1.36 20.44 27.17
CA PHE A 249 0.01 20.89 26.96
C PHE A 249 0.24 21.52 25.57
N LEU A 250 -0.62 21.24 24.59
CA LEU A 250 -0.54 21.88 23.27
C LEU A 250 -0.98 23.35 23.31
N THR A 251 -1.87 23.72 24.23
CA THR A 251 -2.54 25.00 24.16
C THR A 251 -2.43 25.87 25.43
N THR A 252 -2.30 25.28 26.62
CA THR A 252 -2.47 26.00 27.89
C THR A 252 -1.30 25.93 28.86
N GLN A 253 -0.46 24.91 28.79
CA GLN A 253 0.56 24.66 29.82
C GLN A 253 1.93 25.27 29.50
N ASP A 254 2.67 25.61 30.56
CA ASP A 254 4.00 26.20 30.47
C ASP A 254 5.13 25.16 30.53
N TYR A 255 4.89 24.00 29.92
CA TYR A 255 5.94 23.01 29.72
C TYR A 255 7.01 23.53 28.77
N THR A 256 8.27 23.22 29.10
CA THR A 256 9.43 23.66 28.33
C THR A 256 10.29 22.52 27.81
N GLN A 257 10.25 21.36 28.48
CA GLN A 257 11.04 20.18 28.12
C GLN A 257 10.13 19.04 27.75
N VAL A 258 10.59 18.20 26.83
CA VAL A 258 9.86 17.06 26.33
C VAL A 258 10.78 15.89 26.00
N GLY A 259 10.30 14.69 26.22
CA GLY A 259 10.77 13.45 25.60
C GLY A 259 9.62 12.81 24.86
N VAL A 260 9.88 12.33 23.68
CA VAL A 260 8.90 11.60 22.83
C VAL A 260 9.51 10.29 22.40
N SER A 261 8.77 9.22 22.52
CA SER A 261 9.11 7.93 21.94
C SER A 261 7.85 7.32 21.34
N SER A 262 7.99 6.51 20.32
CA SER A 262 6.91 5.70 19.83
C SER A 262 7.34 4.25 19.61
N ILE A 263 6.36 3.39 19.47
CA ILE A 263 6.50 1.96 19.22
C ILE A 263 5.67 1.67 17.99
N TYR A 264 6.23 0.98 17.02
CA TYR A 264 5.49 0.51 15.86
C TYR A 264 5.14 -0.98 16.00
N ASP A 265 3.85 -1.30 15.94
CA ASP A 265 3.38 -2.68 15.83
C ASP A 265 3.23 -3.08 14.35
N PRO A 266 4.10 -3.94 13.80
CA PRO A 266 4.04 -4.34 12.40
C PRO A 266 2.84 -5.23 12.06
N VAL A 267 2.20 -5.86 13.06
CA VAL A 267 1.03 -6.72 12.89
C VAL A 267 -0.23 -5.87 12.79
N GLY A 268 -0.45 -4.99 13.77
CA GLY A 268 -1.57 -4.04 13.77
C GLY A 268 -1.37 -2.86 12.81
N LYS A 269 -0.13 -2.63 12.36
CA LYS A 269 0.28 -1.46 11.55
C LYS A 269 -0.06 -0.14 12.22
N GLN A 270 0.15 -0.10 13.54
CA GLN A 270 -0.22 1.03 14.38
C GLN A 270 0.95 1.47 15.23
N PHE A 271 0.90 2.72 15.66
CA PHE A 271 1.86 3.32 16.57
C PHE A 271 1.26 3.51 17.95
N SER A 272 2.10 3.37 18.97
CA SER A 272 1.82 3.83 20.33
C SER A 272 2.84 4.89 20.69
N PHE A 273 2.39 6.06 21.14
CA PHE A 273 3.25 7.19 21.48
C PHE A 273 3.29 7.40 22.98
N ILE A 274 4.48 7.66 23.50
CA ILE A 274 4.72 8.03 24.90
C ILE A 274 5.37 9.40 24.89
N VAL A 275 4.73 10.34 25.57
CA VAL A 275 5.19 11.72 25.70
C VAL A 275 5.37 12.04 27.18
N LEU A 276 6.52 12.56 27.53
CA LEU A 276 6.83 13.01 28.89
C LEU A 276 7.26 14.48 28.86
N LEU A 277 6.67 15.28 29.71
CA LEU A 277 6.82 16.74 29.73
C LEU A 277 7.25 17.23 31.11
N LEU A 278 8.13 18.22 31.14
CA LEU A 278 8.49 18.99 32.36
C LEU A 278 8.28 20.48 32.11
N PRO A 279 7.93 21.20 33.18
CA PRO A 279 7.83 22.67 33.16
C PRO A 279 9.10 23.39 32.71
#